data_1cbd3b86049d8d4e0a573ee1abcc259b
#
_entry.id   1cbd3b86049d8d4e0a573ee1abcc259b
#
_cell.length_a   1.000
_cell.length_b   1.000
_cell.length_c   1.000
_cell.angle_alpha   90.00
_cell.angle_beta   90.00
_cell.angle_gamma   90.00
#
_symmetry.space_group_name_H-M   'P 1'
#
loop_
_entity.id
_entity.type
_entity.pdbx_description
1 polymer ?
#
loop_
_entity_poly.entity_id
_entity_poly.type
_entity_poly.pdbx_seq_one_letter_code
_entity_poly.pdbx_strand_id
1 'polypeptide(L)'
;MWAYYNSNELYHHGILGMKWGVRRYQNEDGSLTPAGKKRYGREYERTSQKVMNKLNKNANRIYSKAYNKAADEANNGGIEAFNAQQEKKYGKNFSKRDAYVEDYNKWFNERFAANWNKLLMDFYSNDKDFQKAQSLVDKYNMTEWNELAKKNTEIINELKRSLNK
;
A
#
# COMPACT_ATOMS: atom_id res chain seq x y z
N MET A 1 -5.88 44.41 -43.06
CA MET A 1 -4.45 44.42 -42.70
C MET A 1 -4.25 43.35 -41.64
N TRP A 2 -3.73 42.17 -42.05
CA TRP A 2 -3.49 41.05 -41.12
C TRP A 2 -2.15 41.28 -40.47
N ALA A 3 -2.10 41.48 -39.15
CA ALA A 3 -0.85 41.58 -38.42
C ALA A 3 -0.19 40.21 -38.41
N TYR A 4 1.03 40.13 -38.98
CA TYR A 4 1.92 38.97 -38.88
C TYR A 4 2.27 38.79 -37.41
N TYR A 5 1.69 37.77 -36.77
CA TYR A 5 2.20 37.30 -35.50
C TYR A 5 3.51 36.58 -35.71
N ASN A 6 4.54 37.01 -34.97
CA ASN A 6 5.83 36.43 -34.97
C ASN A 6 5.71 34.93 -34.58
N SER A 7 6.05 34.02 -35.49
CA SER A 7 5.80 32.58 -35.41
C SER A 7 6.57 31.85 -34.30
N ASN A 8 7.32 32.57 -33.48
CA ASN A 8 8.13 31.99 -32.39
C ASN A 8 7.48 32.05 -31.02
N GLU A 9 6.25 32.57 -30.87
CA GLU A 9 5.54 32.61 -29.63
C GLU A 9 4.14 31.99 -29.79
N LEU A 10 4.01 30.71 -29.44
CA LEU A 10 2.73 30.03 -29.31
C LEU A 10 2.16 30.28 -27.91
N TYR A 11 1.01 30.94 -27.83
CA TYR A 11 0.29 31.17 -26.57
C TYR A 11 -0.80 30.13 -26.36
N HIS A 12 -0.89 29.60 -25.14
CA HIS A 12 -1.99 28.72 -24.76
C HIS A 12 -3.30 29.51 -24.72
N HIS A 13 -4.27 29.17 -25.59
CA HIS A 13 -5.63 29.67 -25.48
C HIS A 13 -6.24 29.17 -24.16
N GLY A 14 -6.43 30.05 -23.20
CA GLY A 14 -7.06 29.76 -21.90
C GLY A 14 -6.30 30.20 -20.66
N ILE A 15 -5.00 30.55 -20.76
CA ILE A 15 -4.27 31.17 -19.66
C ILE A 15 -3.46 32.32 -20.21
N LEU A 16 -3.97 33.54 -20.03
CA LEU A 16 -3.30 34.77 -20.45
C LEU A 16 -1.85 34.82 -19.90
N GLY A 17 -0.87 34.95 -20.79
CA GLY A 17 0.53 35.20 -20.43
C GLY A 17 1.42 33.96 -20.25
N MET A 18 0.95 32.74 -20.53
CA MET A 18 1.86 31.57 -20.51
C MET A 18 2.47 31.32 -21.89
N LYS A 19 3.81 31.35 -21.95
CA LYS A 19 4.56 30.92 -23.14
C LYS A 19 4.40 29.41 -23.36
N TRP A 20 4.35 28.97 -24.60
CA TRP A 20 4.36 27.55 -24.95
C TRP A 20 5.62 26.88 -24.40
N GLY A 21 5.47 25.77 -23.67
CA GLY A 21 6.59 25.08 -23.03
C GLY A 21 6.74 25.34 -21.54
N VAL A 22 6.18 26.44 -21.01
CA VAL A 22 6.16 26.69 -19.54
C VAL A 22 4.94 26.02 -18.93
N ARG A 23 5.15 24.85 -18.34
CA ARG A 23 4.09 24.14 -17.63
C ARG A 23 3.89 24.78 -16.26
N ARG A 24 2.69 25.23 -15.94
CA ARG A 24 2.32 25.84 -14.64
C ARG A 24 2.75 24.98 -13.43
N TYR A 25 2.81 23.66 -13.61
CA TYR A 25 3.03 22.70 -12.55
C TYR A 25 4.35 21.93 -12.64
N GLN A 26 5.09 22.11 -13.75
CA GLN A 26 6.39 21.46 -13.99
C GLN A 26 7.40 22.47 -14.51
N ASN A 27 8.63 22.38 -14.05
CA ASN A 27 9.78 23.07 -14.60
C ASN A 27 10.21 22.43 -15.95
N GLU A 28 11.14 23.06 -16.65
CA GLU A 28 11.68 22.54 -17.92
C GLU A 28 12.39 21.20 -17.77
N ASP A 29 13.02 20.96 -16.62
CA ASP A 29 13.66 19.69 -16.25
C ASP A 29 12.69 18.57 -15.83
N GLY A 30 11.37 18.84 -15.86
CA GLY A 30 10.32 17.91 -15.47
C GLY A 30 10.03 17.86 -13.97
N SER A 31 10.81 18.55 -13.14
CA SER A 31 10.53 18.67 -11.70
C SER A 31 9.26 19.50 -11.44
N LEU A 32 8.64 19.30 -10.25
CA LEU A 32 7.43 20.04 -9.92
C LEU A 32 7.73 21.44 -9.39
N THR A 33 7.00 22.43 -9.90
CA THR A 33 6.92 23.76 -9.27
C THR A 33 6.24 23.66 -7.89
N PRO A 34 6.38 24.68 -7.01
CA PRO A 34 5.62 24.72 -5.75
C PRO A 34 4.10 24.57 -5.94
N ALA A 35 3.57 25.16 -7.01
CA ALA A 35 2.15 24.99 -7.38
C ALA A 35 1.83 23.55 -7.82
N GLY A 36 2.76 22.91 -8.51
CA GLY A 36 2.68 21.49 -8.89
C GLY A 36 2.69 20.57 -7.67
N LYS A 37 3.64 20.75 -6.75
CA LYS A 37 3.70 20.01 -5.49
C LYS A 37 2.39 20.14 -4.70
N LYS A 38 1.88 21.37 -4.55
CA LYS A 38 0.60 21.61 -3.85
C LYS A 38 -0.58 20.91 -4.54
N ARG A 39 -0.66 20.94 -5.88
CA ARG A 39 -1.76 20.30 -6.64
C ARG A 39 -1.71 18.78 -6.51
N TYR A 40 -0.57 18.19 -6.86
CA TYR A 40 -0.43 16.73 -6.88
C TYR A 40 -0.37 16.12 -5.47
N GLY A 41 0.14 16.85 -4.47
CA GLY A 41 0.06 16.47 -3.07
C GLY A 41 -1.39 16.34 -2.60
N ARG A 42 -2.24 17.35 -2.87
CA ARG A 42 -3.68 17.26 -2.57
C ARG A 42 -4.40 16.14 -3.32
N GLU A 43 -4.03 15.91 -4.58
CA GLU A 43 -4.61 14.81 -5.36
C GLU A 43 -4.23 13.46 -4.75
N TYR A 44 -2.98 13.29 -4.36
CA TYR A 44 -2.50 12.11 -3.65
C TYR A 44 -3.23 11.90 -2.32
N GLU A 45 -3.28 12.91 -1.46
CA GLU A 45 -3.97 12.86 -0.16
C GLU A 45 -5.44 12.46 -0.31
N ARG A 46 -6.15 13.10 -1.25
CA ARG A 46 -7.55 12.78 -1.55
C ARG A 46 -7.72 11.34 -2.04
N THR A 47 -6.79 10.86 -2.85
CA THR A 47 -6.85 9.49 -3.40
C THR A 47 -6.53 8.48 -2.32
N SER A 48 -5.50 8.72 -1.50
CA SER A 48 -5.15 7.89 -0.35
C SER A 48 -6.28 7.81 0.67
N GLN A 49 -6.97 8.92 0.94
CA GLN A 49 -8.14 8.92 1.84
C GLN A 49 -9.29 8.03 1.31
N LYS A 50 -9.50 7.98 -0.01
CA LYS A 50 -10.50 7.07 -0.60
C LYS A 50 -10.10 5.61 -0.40
N VAL A 51 -8.83 5.27 -0.57
CA VAL A 51 -8.31 3.91 -0.31
C VAL A 51 -8.55 3.54 1.15
N MET A 52 -8.18 4.41 2.10
CA MET A 52 -8.39 4.18 3.53
C MET A 52 -9.87 4.00 3.88
N ASN A 53 -10.76 4.81 3.33
CA ASN A 53 -12.20 4.67 3.56
C ASN A 53 -12.75 3.33 3.03
N LYS A 54 -12.26 2.85 1.89
CA LYS A 54 -12.60 1.53 1.36
C LYS A 54 -12.04 0.41 2.23
N LEU A 55 -10.79 0.54 2.67
CA LEU A 55 -10.16 -0.42 3.57
C LEU A 55 -10.96 -0.54 4.87
N ASN A 56 -11.29 0.57 5.51
CA ASN A 56 -12.07 0.59 6.74
C ASN A 56 -13.43 -0.08 6.59
N LYS A 57 -14.13 0.15 5.46
CA LYS A 57 -15.40 -0.52 5.16
C LYS A 57 -15.25 -2.05 4.99
N ASN A 58 -14.10 -2.51 4.55
CA ASN A 58 -13.82 -3.92 4.30
C ASN A 58 -13.04 -4.61 5.43
N ALA A 59 -12.57 -3.86 6.44
CA ALA A 59 -11.67 -4.36 7.48
C ALA A 59 -12.19 -5.62 8.17
N ASN A 60 -13.44 -5.60 8.65
CA ASN A 60 -14.04 -6.76 9.32
C ASN A 60 -14.14 -7.98 8.39
N ARG A 61 -14.45 -7.77 7.10
CA ARG A 61 -14.51 -8.85 6.12
C ARG A 61 -13.14 -9.45 5.85
N ILE A 62 -12.10 -8.61 5.72
CA ILE A 62 -10.73 -9.06 5.52
C ILE A 62 -10.26 -9.83 6.76
N TYR A 63 -10.53 -9.29 7.96
CA TYR A 63 -10.21 -9.93 9.23
C TYR A 63 -10.85 -11.33 9.33
N SER A 64 -12.18 -11.43 9.16
CA SER A 64 -12.89 -12.70 9.23
C SER A 64 -12.38 -13.71 8.21
N LYS A 65 -12.06 -13.27 6.99
CA LYS A 65 -11.47 -14.16 5.98
C LYS A 65 -10.09 -14.66 6.38
N ALA A 66 -9.24 -13.79 6.91
CA ALA A 66 -7.89 -14.16 7.37
C ALA A 66 -7.97 -15.15 8.53
N TYR A 67 -8.86 -14.89 9.48
CA TYR A 67 -9.08 -15.75 10.64
C TYR A 67 -9.60 -17.14 10.22
N ASN A 68 -10.68 -17.17 9.42
CA ASN A 68 -11.27 -18.44 8.96
C ASN A 68 -10.25 -19.27 8.19
N LYS A 69 -9.46 -18.63 7.33
CA LYS A 69 -8.41 -19.32 6.58
C LYS A 69 -7.32 -19.89 7.49
N ALA A 70 -6.89 -19.16 8.51
CA ALA A 70 -5.94 -19.67 9.50
C ALA A 70 -6.54 -20.83 10.31
N ALA A 71 -7.83 -20.76 10.65
CA ALA A 71 -8.55 -21.84 11.34
C ALA A 71 -8.71 -23.08 10.45
N ASP A 72 -9.02 -22.90 9.16
CA ASP A 72 -9.11 -23.99 8.20
C ASP A 72 -7.73 -24.67 8.00
N GLU A 73 -6.66 -23.90 7.89
CA GLU A 73 -5.29 -24.43 7.84
C GLU A 73 -4.92 -25.20 9.11
N ALA A 74 -5.33 -24.71 10.27
CA ALA A 74 -5.13 -25.41 11.55
C ALA A 74 -5.87 -26.75 11.59
N ASN A 75 -7.15 -26.76 11.18
CA ASN A 75 -7.98 -27.96 11.22
C ASN A 75 -7.64 -28.98 10.14
N ASN A 76 -7.04 -28.57 9.02
CA ASN A 76 -6.63 -29.43 7.91
C ASN A 76 -5.19 -29.97 8.08
N GLY A 77 -4.86 -30.48 9.26
CA GLY A 77 -3.57 -31.11 9.54
C GLY A 77 -2.51 -30.16 10.13
N GLY A 78 -2.82 -28.86 10.29
CA GLY A 78 -1.89 -27.89 10.82
C GLY A 78 -1.62 -28.09 12.31
N ILE A 79 -2.65 -28.44 13.09
CA ILE A 79 -2.52 -28.73 14.54
C ILE A 79 -1.71 -30.01 14.75
N GLU A 80 -1.94 -31.04 13.95
CA GLU A 80 -1.20 -32.29 14.01
C GLU A 80 0.28 -32.06 13.69
N ALA A 81 0.57 -31.27 12.65
CA ALA A 81 1.95 -30.92 12.30
C ALA A 81 2.62 -30.07 13.40
N PHE A 82 1.92 -29.11 13.99
CA PHE A 82 2.40 -28.35 15.14
C PHE A 82 2.71 -29.27 16.33
N ASN A 83 1.76 -30.16 16.69
CA ASN A 83 1.93 -31.09 17.80
C ASN A 83 3.09 -32.05 17.58
N ALA A 84 3.27 -32.58 16.37
CA ALA A 84 4.41 -33.42 16.04
C ALA A 84 5.75 -32.68 16.20
N GLN A 85 5.79 -31.39 15.83
CA GLN A 85 6.96 -30.55 16.04
C GLN A 85 7.24 -30.29 17.53
N GLN A 86 6.19 -30.06 18.33
CA GLN A 86 6.29 -29.88 19.77
C GLN A 86 6.74 -31.17 20.47
N GLU A 87 6.20 -32.32 20.05
CA GLU A 87 6.60 -33.62 20.59
C GLU A 87 8.08 -33.93 20.28
N LYS A 88 8.55 -33.65 19.06
CA LYS A 88 9.96 -33.79 18.69
C LYS A 88 10.88 -32.93 19.56
N LYS A 89 10.44 -31.71 19.92
CA LYS A 89 11.25 -30.74 20.67
C LYS A 89 11.23 -30.98 22.16
N TYR A 90 10.08 -31.39 22.71
CA TYR A 90 9.86 -31.43 24.16
C TYR A 90 9.41 -32.80 24.70
N GLY A 91 9.31 -33.82 23.83
CA GLY A 91 8.89 -35.19 24.20
C GLY A 91 7.38 -35.36 24.32
N LYS A 92 6.95 -36.57 24.64
CA LYS A 92 5.52 -37.00 24.66
C LYS A 92 4.60 -36.18 25.59
N ASN A 93 5.16 -35.52 26.60
CA ASN A 93 4.38 -34.69 27.53
C ASN A 93 4.31 -33.20 27.13
N PHE A 94 4.62 -32.85 25.87
CA PHE A 94 4.69 -31.47 25.41
C PHE A 94 3.40 -30.67 25.71
N SER A 95 2.23 -31.29 25.60
CA SER A 95 0.92 -30.63 25.82
C SER A 95 0.63 -30.28 27.29
N LYS A 96 1.37 -30.85 28.23
CA LYS A 96 1.27 -30.55 29.69
C LYS A 96 2.14 -29.37 30.11
N ARG A 97 2.93 -28.81 29.22
CA ARG A 97 3.76 -27.64 29.51
C ARG A 97 2.92 -26.40 29.65
N ASP A 98 3.24 -25.56 30.66
CA ASP A 98 2.57 -24.28 30.87
C ASP A 98 2.63 -23.36 29.64
N ALA A 99 3.76 -23.41 28.90
CA ALA A 99 3.96 -22.63 27.68
C ALA A 99 3.25 -23.19 26.42
N TYR A 100 2.59 -24.35 26.47
CA TYR A 100 1.98 -24.95 25.28
C TYR A 100 0.92 -24.07 24.62
N VAL A 101 0.06 -23.47 25.44
CA VAL A 101 -1.01 -22.60 24.94
C VAL A 101 -0.41 -21.32 24.31
N GLU A 102 0.66 -20.78 24.89
CA GLU A 102 1.37 -19.63 24.35
C GLU A 102 2.05 -19.95 23.02
N ASP A 103 2.74 -21.09 22.95
CA ASP A 103 3.36 -21.60 21.73
C ASP A 103 2.31 -21.80 20.60
N TYR A 104 1.14 -22.38 20.94
CA TYR A 104 0.03 -22.57 20.02
C TYR A 104 -0.54 -21.23 19.54
N ASN A 105 -0.79 -20.31 20.44
CA ASN A 105 -1.32 -18.97 20.09
C ASN A 105 -0.34 -18.22 19.18
N LYS A 106 0.96 -18.30 19.46
CA LYS A 106 1.99 -17.71 18.61
C LYS A 106 1.96 -18.33 17.21
N TRP A 107 1.95 -19.66 17.12
CA TRP A 107 1.87 -20.40 15.86
C TRP A 107 0.61 -20.04 15.04
N PHE A 108 -0.56 -19.93 15.71
CA PHE A 108 -1.80 -19.54 15.06
C PHE A 108 -1.76 -18.07 14.58
N ASN A 109 -1.25 -17.18 15.42
CA ASN A 109 -1.14 -15.75 15.09
C ASN A 109 -0.20 -15.50 13.91
N GLU A 110 0.87 -16.28 13.75
CA GLU A 110 1.75 -16.19 12.59
C GLU A 110 1.00 -16.53 11.29
N ARG A 111 0.15 -17.56 11.29
CA ARG A 111 -0.70 -17.93 10.15
C ARG A 111 -1.76 -16.89 9.86
N PHE A 112 -2.43 -16.42 10.90
CA PHE A 112 -3.39 -15.33 10.77
C PHE A 112 -2.72 -14.09 10.15
N ALA A 113 -1.57 -13.68 10.65
CA ALA A 113 -0.84 -12.52 10.13
C ALA A 113 -0.43 -12.71 8.67
N ALA A 114 0.04 -13.89 8.28
CA ALA A 114 0.38 -14.19 6.90
C ALA A 114 -0.85 -14.08 5.97
N ASN A 115 -1.98 -14.66 6.36
CA ASN A 115 -3.24 -14.56 5.61
C ASN A 115 -3.79 -13.13 5.57
N TRP A 116 -3.71 -12.39 6.67
CA TRP A 116 -4.08 -10.99 6.75
C TRP A 116 -3.26 -10.14 5.78
N ASN A 117 -1.93 -10.26 5.82
CA ASN A 117 -1.02 -9.52 4.97
C ASN A 117 -1.26 -9.81 3.48
N LYS A 118 -1.51 -11.09 3.14
CA LYS A 118 -1.86 -11.49 1.78
C LYS A 118 -3.15 -10.83 1.30
N LEU A 119 -4.21 -10.86 2.10
CA LEU A 119 -5.50 -10.25 1.75
C LEU A 119 -5.42 -8.72 1.67
N LEU A 120 -4.58 -8.08 2.49
CA LEU A 120 -4.32 -6.64 2.38
C LEU A 120 -3.60 -6.31 1.08
N MET A 121 -2.57 -7.08 0.70
CA MET A 121 -1.88 -6.86 -0.57
C MET A 121 -2.79 -7.09 -1.77
N ASP A 122 -3.62 -8.12 -1.73
CA ASP A 122 -4.64 -8.36 -2.77
C ASP A 122 -5.62 -7.19 -2.88
N PHE A 123 -6.04 -6.63 -1.73
CA PHE A 123 -6.90 -5.43 -1.70
C PHE A 123 -6.20 -4.24 -2.36
N TYR A 124 -4.99 -3.90 -1.94
CA TYR A 124 -4.25 -2.77 -2.49
C TYR A 124 -3.95 -2.94 -3.98
N SER A 125 -3.49 -4.13 -4.39
CA SER A 125 -3.13 -4.40 -5.79
C SER A 125 -4.31 -4.31 -6.74
N ASN A 126 -5.53 -4.59 -6.28
CA ASN A 126 -6.73 -4.55 -7.10
C ASN A 126 -7.52 -3.22 -6.99
N ASP A 127 -7.14 -2.31 -6.09
CA ASP A 127 -7.85 -1.04 -5.92
C ASP A 127 -7.33 0.05 -6.89
N LYS A 128 -8.23 0.57 -7.73
CA LYS A 128 -7.89 1.59 -8.74
C LYS A 128 -7.41 2.90 -8.13
N ASP A 129 -7.95 3.30 -6.96
CA ASP A 129 -7.50 4.52 -6.29
C ASP A 129 -6.09 4.31 -5.71
N PHE A 130 -5.76 3.10 -5.22
CA PHE A 130 -4.41 2.76 -4.80
C PHE A 130 -3.42 2.82 -5.98
N GLN A 131 -3.75 2.18 -7.10
CA GLN A 131 -2.92 2.22 -8.31
C GLN A 131 -2.69 3.66 -8.80
N LYS A 132 -3.74 4.49 -8.74
CA LYS A 132 -3.62 5.92 -9.07
C LYS A 132 -2.71 6.66 -8.09
N ALA A 133 -2.85 6.41 -6.78
CA ALA A 133 -1.98 7.01 -5.77
C ALA A 133 -0.51 6.61 -5.99
N GLN A 134 -0.25 5.33 -6.24
CA GLN A 134 1.09 4.82 -6.53
C GLN A 134 1.67 5.45 -7.81
N SER A 135 0.88 5.55 -8.87
CA SER A 135 1.30 6.22 -10.10
C SER A 135 1.71 7.69 -9.88
N LEU A 136 1.05 8.41 -8.97
CA LEU A 136 1.46 9.77 -8.61
C LEU A 136 2.77 9.78 -7.84
N VAL A 137 2.96 8.82 -6.91
CA VAL A 137 4.23 8.67 -6.16
C VAL A 137 5.40 8.46 -7.10
N ASP A 138 5.28 7.49 -8.00
CA ASP A 138 6.35 7.09 -8.92
C ASP A 138 6.66 8.22 -9.93
N LYS A 139 5.61 8.80 -10.52
CA LYS A 139 5.76 9.84 -11.54
C LYS A 139 6.43 11.12 -11.05
N TYR A 140 6.21 11.47 -9.79
CA TYR A 140 6.63 12.77 -9.25
C TYR A 140 7.62 12.65 -8.08
N ASN A 141 8.21 11.47 -7.85
CA ASN A 141 9.13 11.22 -6.73
C ASN A 141 8.57 11.74 -5.39
N MET A 142 7.27 11.45 -5.13
CA MET A 142 6.57 12.08 -4.00
C MET A 142 7.17 11.70 -2.65
N THR A 143 7.83 10.56 -2.53
CA THR A 143 8.51 10.13 -1.28
C THR A 143 9.60 11.08 -0.81
N GLU A 144 10.14 11.90 -1.71
CA GLU A 144 11.18 12.88 -1.39
C GLU A 144 10.63 14.17 -0.75
N TRP A 145 9.35 14.51 -1.02
CA TRP A 145 8.79 15.80 -0.64
C TRP A 145 7.39 15.74 -0.01
N ASN A 146 6.77 14.59 0.08
CA ASN A 146 5.44 14.39 0.68
C ASN A 146 5.51 13.31 1.77
N GLU A 147 5.40 13.72 3.02
CA GLU A 147 5.53 12.85 4.19
C GLU A 147 4.49 11.70 4.21
N LEU A 148 3.26 11.96 3.75
CA LEU A 148 2.25 10.92 3.68
C LEU A 148 2.60 9.85 2.64
N ALA A 149 3.13 10.27 1.48
CA ALA A 149 3.58 9.34 0.44
C ALA A 149 4.75 8.49 0.94
N LYS A 150 5.70 9.09 1.65
CA LYS A 150 6.82 8.39 2.27
C LYS A 150 6.35 7.32 3.24
N LYS A 151 5.53 7.70 4.23
CA LYS A 151 4.97 6.77 5.23
C LYS A 151 4.18 5.62 4.59
N ASN A 152 3.30 5.92 3.64
CA ASN A 152 2.51 4.89 2.96
C ASN A 152 3.40 3.92 2.17
N THR A 153 4.46 4.41 1.52
CA THR A 153 5.42 3.58 0.80
C THR A 153 6.21 2.67 1.74
N GLU A 154 6.62 3.16 2.90
CA GLU A 154 7.29 2.37 3.94
C GLU A 154 6.39 1.22 4.40
N ILE A 155 5.12 1.48 4.75
CA ILE A 155 4.14 0.46 5.16
C ILE A 155 3.96 -0.61 4.07
N ILE A 156 3.79 -0.20 2.82
CA ILE A 156 3.63 -1.15 1.71
C ILE A 156 4.89 -2.00 1.50
N ASN A 157 6.07 -1.43 1.66
CA ASN A 157 7.31 -2.16 1.55
C ASN A 157 7.51 -3.17 2.69
N GLU A 158 7.13 -2.80 3.92
CA GLU A 158 7.14 -3.73 5.06
C GLU A 158 6.17 -4.89 4.83
N LEU A 159 4.95 -4.60 4.35
CA LEU A 159 3.97 -5.61 4.01
C LEU A 159 4.50 -6.58 2.94
N LYS A 160 5.10 -6.07 1.87
CA LYS A 160 5.76 -6.90 0.84
C LYS A 160 6.89 -7.78 1.40
N ARG A 161 7.72 -7.23 2.29
CA ARG A 161 8.81 -7.99 2.94
C ARG A 161 8.27 -9.13 3.82
N SER A 162 7.15 -8.91 4.51
CA SER A 162 6.53 -9.93 5.36
C SER A 162 5.94 -11.10 4.58
N LEU A 163 5.59 -10.90 3.31
CA LEU A 163 5.05 -11.93 2.42
C LEU A 163 6.14 -12.78 1.74
N ASN A 164 7.39 -12.28 1.72
CA ASN A 164 8.52 -12.96 1.07
C ASN A 164 9.39 -13.75 2.08
N LYS A 165 8.97 -13.81 3.35
CA LYS A 165 9.58 -14.65 4.41
C LYS A 165 8.85 -15.97 4.53
#